data_cb1e326dbc7677cc129efbc4c67e2189
#
_entry.id   cb1e326dbc7677cc129efbc4c67e2189
#
_cell.length_a   1.000
_cell.length_b   1.000
_cell.length_c   1.000
_cell.angle_alpha   90.00
_cell.angle_beta   90.00
_cell.angle_gamma   90.00
#
_symmetry.space_group_name_H-M   'P 1'
#
loop_
_entity.id
_entity.type
_entity.pdbx_description
1 polymer ?
#
loop_
_entity_poly.entity_id
_entity_poly.type
_entity_poly.pdbx_seq_one_letter_code
_entity_poly.pdbx_strand_id
1 'polypeptide(L)'
;RGGREDLVLYGRIVDLLAQHGHVLTEHVGRPDHGEDNLSDEAILQRDMAWLEEADVLVAEVTIPSHGVGYELARAETLNKPVLCLHRPAGDRHLSALIAGNPRFRCESYAQLADLPPLLDEFLSGR
;
A
#
# COMPACT_ATOMS: atom_id res chain seq x y z
N ARG A 1 12.93 2.15 14.10
CA ARG A 1 12.79 3.02 14.59
C ARG A 1 11.50 3.36 14.92
N GLY A 2 10.97 3.87 14.88
CA GLY A 2 9.69 4.18 15.31
C GLY A 2 9.62 4.10 16.80
N GLY A 3 8.64 4.27 17.36
CA GLY A 3 8.41 4.18 18.74
C GLY A 3 6.95 4.18 18.99
N ARG A 4 6.59 4.66 20.17
CA ARG A 4 5.22 4.68 20.54
C ARG A 4 4.41 5.56 19.62
N GLU A 5 4.99 6.66 19.19
CA GLU A 5 4.28 7.58 18.29
C GLU A 5 3.97 6.95 16.96
N ASP A 6 4.92 6.15 16.44
CA ASP A 6 4.68 5.47 15.19
C ASP A 6 3.58 4.43 15.32
N LEU A 7 3.52 3.75 16.46
CA LEU A 7 2.46 2.77 16.68
C LEU A 7 1.09 3.45 16.72
N VAL A 8 1.02 4.63 17.34
CA VAL A 8 -0.24 5.38 17.37
C VAL A 8 -0.64 5.78 15.98
N LEU A 9 0.31 6.23 15.18
CA LEU A 9 0.01 6.63 13.81
C LEU A 9 -0.43 5.43 12.96
N TYR A 10 0.21 4.29 13.13
CA TYR A 10 -0.23 3.08 12.44
C TYR A 10 -1.66 2.76 12.80
N GLY A 11 -2.01 2.87 14.08
CA GLY A 11 -3.37 2.62 14.51
C GLY A 11 -4.37 3.55 13.85
N ARG A 12 -4.03 4.83 13.75
CA ARG A 12 -4.88 5.78 13.08
C ARG A 12 -5.06 5.44 11.62
N ILE A 13 -3.97 5.04 10.97
CA ILE A 13 -4.03 4.68 9.56
C ILE A 13 -4.93 3.48 9.36
N VAL A 14 -4.78 2.46 10.19
CA VAL A 14 -5.60 1.27 10.11
C VAL A 14 -7.07 1.63 10.31
N ASP A 15 -7.37 2.48 11.29
CA ASP A 15 -8.75 2.88 11.54
C ASP A 15 -9.33 3.62 10.36
N LEU A 16 -8.55 4.52 9.78
CA LEU A 16 -9.01 5.28 8.62
C LEU A 16 -9.32 4.34 7.46
N LEU A 17 -8.42 3.39 7.20
CA LEU A 17 -8.63 2.45 6.11
C LEU A 17 -9.87 1.60 6.34
N ALA A 18 -10.10 1.18 7.59
CA ALA A 18 -11.22 0.32 7.90
C ALA A 18 -12.56 1.02 7.68
N GLN A 19 -12.59 2.35 7.71
CA GLN A 19 -13.82 3.09 7.53
C GLN A 19 -14.28 3.13 6.07
N HIS A 20 -13.43 2.72 5.14
CA HIS A 20 -13.71 2.89 3.73
C HIS A 20 -13.89 1.57 2.98
N GLY A 21 -14.27 0.51 3.69
CA GLY A 21 -14.57 -0.76 3.06
C GLY A 21 -13.33 -1.62 2.91
N HIS A 22 -13.27 -2.34 1.81
CA HIS A 22 -12.21 -3.32 1.60
C HIS A 22 -11.00 -2.66 0.96
N VAL A 23 -10.05 -2.24 1.80
CA VAL A 23 -8.81 -1.62 1.34
C VAL A 23 -7.68 -2.59 1.60
N LEU A 24 -7.00 -2.99 0.52
CA LEU A 24 -5.83 -3.84 0.66
C LEU A 24 -4.60 -2.96 0.78
N THR A 25 -3.77 -3.22 1.78
CA THR A 25 -2.56 -2.44 1.97
C THR A 25 -1.34 -3.33 1.88
N GLU A 26 -0.27 -2.77 1.32
CA GLU A 26 1.02 -3.43 1.26
C GLU A 26 2.04 -2.54 1.94
N HIS A 27 2.60 -3.04 3.04
CA HIS A 27 3.64 -2.33 3.80
C HIS A 27 3.16 -1.06 4.48
N VAL A 28 1.85 -0.84 4.55
CA VAL A 28 1.29 0.33 5.21
C VAL A 28 0.48 -0.14 6.40
N GLY A 29 0.87 0.30 7.61
CA GLY A 29 0.14 -0.02 8.82
C GLY A 29 0.17 -1.48 9.20
N ARG A 30 1.13 -2.23 8.66
CA ARG A 30 1.22 -3.66 8.91
C ARG A 30 2.63 -4.03 9.32
N PRO A 31 2.94 -3.91 10.60
CA PRO A 31 4.29 -4.22 11.06
C PRO A 31 4.65 -5.69 11.02
N ASP A 32 3.65 -6.54 10.88
CA ASP A 32 3.86 -7.98 10.91
C ASP A 32 3.02 -8.63 9.84
N HIS A 33 3.57 -9.63 9.19
CA HIS A 33 2.91 -10.25 8.04
C HIS A 33 2.29 -11.59 8.34
N GLY A 34 2.75 -12.28 9.35
CA GLY A 34 2.19 -13.57 9.69
C GLY A 34 2.33 -14.62 8.61
N GLU A 35 3.41 -14.54 7.83
CA GLU A 35 3.57 -15.43 6.69
C GLU A 35 4.52 -16.57 6.93
N ASP A 36 5.08 -16.67 8.12
CA ASP A 36 6.14 -17.62 8.37
C ASP A 36 5.73 -19.05 8.15
N ASN A 37 4.46 -19.36 8.35
CA ASN A 37 4.00 -20.74 8.30
C ASN A 37 3.27 -21.09 7.01
N LEU A 38 3.29 -20.20 6.03
CA LEU A 38 2.58 -20.44 4.78
C LEU A 38 3.55 -20.80 3.66
N SER A 39 3.12 -21.70 2.79
CA SER A 39 3.89 -21.99 1.58
C SER A 39 3.77 -20.81 0.62
N ASP A 40 4.70 -20.76 -0.33
CA ASP A 40 4.65 -19.73 -1.35
C ASP A 40 3.33 -19.78 -2.12
N GLU A 41 2.87 -20.96 -2.43
CA GLU A 41 1.62 -21.10 -3.16
C GLU A 41 0.45 -20.57 -2.34
N ALA A 42 0.44 -20.86 -1.05
CA ALA A 42 -0.64 -20.38 -0.19
C ALA A 42 -0.63 -18.87 -0.07
N ILE A 43 0.56 -18.27 -0.01
CA ILE A 43 0.68 -16.81 0.05
C ILE A 43 0.13 -16.20 -1.23
N LEU A 44 0.50 -16.76 -2.39
CA LEU A 44 0.02 -16.23 -3.65
C LEU A 44 -1.51 -16.30 -3.73
N GLN A 45 -2.06 -17.44 -3.37
CA GLN A 45 -3.51 -17.61 -3.43
C GLN A 45 -4.23 -16.66 -2.50
N ARG A 46 -3.70 -16.49 -1.28
CA ARG A 46 -4.31 -15.59 -0.31
C ARG A 46 -4.25 -14.15 -0.78
N ASP A 47 -3.08 -13.73 -1.28
CA ASP A 47 -2.92 -12.34 -1.68
C ASP A 47 -3.77 -12.01 -2.90
N MET A 48 -3.88 -12.95 -3.84
CA MET A 48 -4.71 -12.71 -5.01
C MET A 48 -6.18 -12.67 -4.63
N ALA A 49 -6.62 -13.50 -3.69
CA ALA A 49 -8.00 -13.45 -3.22
C ALA A 49 -8.29 -12.12 -2.52
N TRP A 50 -7.38 -11.66 -1.69
CA TRP A 50 -7.53 -10.36 -1.03
C TRP A 50 -7.64 -9.24 -2.05
N LEU A 51 -6.80 -9.29 -3.08
CA LEU A 51 -6.80 -8.25 -4.09
C LEU A 51 -8.11 -8.23 -4.86
N GLU A 52 -8.65 -9.41 -5.17
CA GLU A 52 -9.93 -9.47 -5.88
C GLU A 52 -11.07 -8.92 -5.04
N GLU A 53 -11.02 -9.14 -3.73
CA GLU A 53 -12.06 -8.66 -2.84
C GLU A 53 -11.92 -7.18 -2.51
N ALA A 54 -10.74 -6.65 -2.64
CA ALA A 54 -10.48 -5.27 -2.23
C ALA A 54 -11.15 -4.29 -3.19
N ASP A 55 -11.57 -3.16 -2.65
CA ASP A 55 -12.08 -2.07 -3.48
C ASP A 55 -10.94 -1.23 -4.04
N VAL A 56 -9.87 -1.09 -3.29
CA VAL A 56 -8.70 -0.32 -3.70
C VAL A 56 -7.44 -0.98 -3.14
N LEU A 57 -6.31 -0.61 -3.71
CA LEU A 57 -5.00 -1.05 -3.22
C LEU A 57 -4.19 0.18 -2.83
N VAL A 58 -3.64 0.15 -1.62
CA VAL A 58 -2.71 1.18 -1.15
C VAL A 58 -1.38 0.49 -0.89
N ALA A 59 -0.34 0.92 -1.59
CA ALA A 59 0.96 0.27 -1.50
C ALA A 59 2.04 1.28 -1.16
N GLU A 60 2.92 0.91 -0.23
CA GLU A 60 4.10 1.70 0.08
C GLU A 60 5.24 1.14 -0.76
N VAL A 61 5.76 1.95 -1.66
CA VAL A 61 6.67 1.47 -2.70
C VAL A 61 8.06 2.08 -2.60
N THR A 62 8.43 2.56 -1.42
CA THR A 62 9.74 3.18 -1.25
C THR A 62 10.87 2.19 -1.54
N ILE A 63 10.75 0.98 -1.03
CA ILE A 63 11.76 -0.06 -1.24
C ILE A 63 11.25 -1.02 -2.29
N PRO A 64 12.03 -1.25 -3.33
CA PRO A 64 11.59 -2.15 -4.40
C PRO A 64 11.21 -3.52 -3.86
N SER A 65 10.15 -4.06 -4.40
CA SER A 65 9.63 -5.36 -4.00
C SER A 65 9.00 -6.02 -5.21
N HIS A 66 9.48 -7.22 -5.54
CA HIS A 66 8.90 -7.96 -6.65
C HIS A 66 7.43 -8.27 -6.41
N GLY A 67 7.10 -8.63 -5.17
CA GLY A 67 5.72 -8.99 -4.84
C GLY A 67 4.78 -7.82 -4.98
N VAL A 68 5.20 -6.65 -4.48
CA VAL A 68 4.36 -5.46 -4.58
C VAL A 68 4.17 -5.08 -6.05
N GLY A 69 5.25 -5.16 -6.85
CA GLY A 69 5.14 -4.86 -8.28
C GLY A 69 4.13 -5.77 -8.98
N TYR A 70 4.17 -7.05 -8.63
CA TYR A 70 3.23 -8.02 -9.19
C TYR A 70 1.79 -7.66 -8.81
N GLU A 71 1.58 -7.29 -7.56
CA GLU A 71 0.25 -6.94 -7.09
C GLU A 71 -0.26 -5.66 -7.74
N LEU A 72 0.62 -4.70 -7.97
CA LEU A 72 0.23 -3.47 -8.64
C LEU A 72 -0.26 -3.75 -10.06
N ALA A 73 0.46 -4.59 -10.79
CA ALA A 73 0.08 -4.94 -12.14
C ALA A 73 -1.25 -5.71 -12.15
N ARG A 74 -1.44 -6.58 -11.17
CA ARG A 74 -2.68 -7.33 -11.08
C ARG A 74 -3.85 -6.42 -10.76
N ALA A 75 -3.63 -5.45 -9.85
CA ALA A 75 -4.66 -4.49 -9.50
C ALA A 75 -5.08 -3.69 -10.73
N GLU A 76 -4.11 -3.31 -11.55
CA GLU A 76 -4.42 -2.60 -12.78
C GLU A 76 -5.29 -3.45 -13.69
N THR A 77 -4.95 -4.71 -13.86
CA THR A 77 -5.73 -5.63 -14.68
C THR A 77 -7.16 -5.75 -14.16
N LEU A 78 -7.33 -5.72 -12.85
CA LEU A 78 -8.65 -5.83 -12.23
C LEU A 78 -9.36 -4.49 -12.15
N ASN A 79 -8.76 -3.43 -12.66
CA ASN A 79 -9.34 -2.08 -12.67
C ASN A 79 -9.59 -1.55 -11.27
N LYS A 80 -8.73 -1.90 -10.32
CA LYS A 80 -8.82 -1.36 -8.97
C LYS A 80 -8.10 -0.02 -8.91
N PRO A 81 -8.65 0.97 -8.21
CA PRO A 81 -7.89 2.19 -7.93
C PRO A 81 -6.68 1.87 -7.08
N VAL A 82 -5.55 2.51 -7.39
CA VAL A 82 -4.29 2.23 -6.71
C VAL A 82 -3.65 3.53 -6.26
N LEU A 83 -3.24 3.57 -5.01
CA LEU A 83 -2.44 4.66 -4.46
C LEU A 83 -1.07 4.09 -4.09
N CYS A 84 -0.04 4.68 -4.66
CA CYS A 84 1.34 4.31 -4.33
C CYS A 84 1.94 5.43 -3.50
N LEU A 85 2.47 5.07 -2.34
CA LEU A 85 3.07 6.02 -1.42
C LEU A 85 4.56 5.79 -1.38
N HIS A 86 5.33 6.87 -1.45
CA HIS A 86 6.77 6.68 -1.35
C HIS A 86 7.42 7.84 -0.62
N ARG A 87 8.52 7.52 0.05
CA ARG A 87 9.30 8.48 0.82
C ARG A 87 10.60 8.72 0.07
N PRO A 88 10.78 9.92 -0.50
CA PRO A 88 12.03 10.20 -1.23
C PRO A 88 13.23 10.06 -0.32
N ALA A 89 14.31 9.49 -0.85
CA ALA A 89 15.52 9.28 -0.06
C ALA A 89 16.73 9.28 -0.98
N GLY A 90 17.58 10.26 -0.85
CA GLY A 90 18.81 10.34 -1.61
C GLY A 90 18.55 10.31 -3.10
N ASP A 91 19.30 9.47 -3.80
CA ASP A 91 19.18 9.34 -5.25
C ASP A 91 18.19 8.28 -5.68
N ARG A 92 17.47 7.70 -4.74
CA ARG A 92 16.55 6.62 -5.08
C ARG A 92 15.34 7.19 -5.81
N HIS A 93 15.01 6.60 -6.93
CA HIS A 93 13.87 7.01 -7.72
C HIS A 93 12.83 5.91 -7.73
N LEU A 94 11.58 6.31 -7.78
CA LEU A 94 10.50 5.36 -7.97
C LEU A 94 10.61 4.74 -9.36
N SER A 95 10.33 3.44 -9.45
CA SER A 95 10.40 2.75 -10.73
C SER A 95 9.58 3.48 -11.80
N ALA A 96 10.15 3.63 -12.99
CA ALA A 96 9.45 4.27 -14.08
C ALA A 96 8.16 3.56 -14.44
N LEU A 97 8.12 2.23 -14.24
CA LEU A 97 6.91 1.47 -14.56
C LEU A 97 5.78 1.78 -13.59
N ILE A 98 6.11 2.30 -12.43
CA ILE A 98 5.10 2.72 -11.46
C ILE A 98 4.81 4.20 -11.62
N ALA A 99 5.87 5.02 -11.61
CA ALA A 99 5.69 6.46 -11.66
C ALA A 99 5.06 6.92 -12.97
N GLY A 100 5.33 6.22 -14.07
CA GLY A 100 4.84 6.60 -15.37
C GLY A 100 3.46 6.05 -15.71
N ASN A 101 2.87 5.26 -14.85
CA ASN A 101 1.59 4.63 -15.15
C ASN A 101 0.45 5.55 -14.73
N PRO A 102 -0.33 6.09 -15.68
CA PRO A 102 -1.40 7.04 -15.33
C PRO A 102 -2.53 6.41 -14.51
N ARG A 103 -2.60 5.08 -14.45
CA ARG A 103 -3.60 4.40 -13.66
C ARG A 103 -3.27 4.39 -12.18
N PHE A 104 -2.00 4.68 -11.82
CA PHE A 104 -1.57 4.68 -10.43
C PHE A 104 -1.46 6.11 -9.94
N ARG A 105 -2.05 6.40 -8.80
CA ARG A 105 -1.85 7.68 -8.16
C ARG A 105 -0.64 7.55 -7.24
N CYS A 106 0.40 8.35 -7.49
CA CYS A 106 1.63 8.27 -6.72
C CYS A 106 1.78 9.55 -5.90
N GLU A 107 1.97 9.39 -4.58
CA GLU A 107 2.12 10.51 -3.67
C GLU A 107 3.36 10.27 -2.82
N SER A 108 4.09 11.34 -2.55
CA SER A 108 5.23 11.23 -1.67
C SER A 108 4.86 11.76 -0.29
N TYR A 109 5.59 11.30 0.71
CA TYR A 109 5.39 11.77 2.07
C TYR A 109 6.74 11.78 2.78
N ALA A 110 6.86 12.61 3.81
CA ALA A 110 8.10 12.73 4.55
C ALA A 110 8.04 11.99 5.87
N GLN A 111 6.89 11.95 6.50
CA GLN A 111 6.73 11.34 7.80
C GLN A 111 5.34 10.73 7.91
N LEU A 112 5.18 9.82 8.86
CA LEU A 112 3.92 9.08 8.99
C LEU A 112 2.72 9.99 9.17
N ALA A 113 2.91 11.12 9.85
CA ALA A 113 1.80 12.05 10.08
C ALA A 113 1.24 12.63 8.78
N ASP A 114 1.98 12.53 7.68
CA ASP A 114 1.49 13.00 6.38
C ASP A 114 0.50 12.05 5.76
N LEU A 115 0.48 10.79 6.19
CA LEU A 115 -0.32 9.77 5.51
C LEU A 115 -1.83 9.90 5.69
N PRO A 116 -2.34 10.19 6.91
CA PRO A 116 -3.80 10.24 7.04
C PRO A 116 -4.49 11.19 6.07
N PRO A 117 -4.01 12.45 5.87
CA PRO A 117 -4.69 13.29 4.90
C PRO A 117 -4.58 12.78 3.46
N LEU A 118 -3.45 12.17 3.09
CA LEU A 118 -3.31 11.60 1.74
C LEU A 118 -4.27 10.45 1.55
N LEU A 119 -4.37 9.59 2.54
CA LEU A 119 -5.27 8.44 2.47
C LEU A 119 -6.72 8.90 2.43
N ASP A 120 -7.07 9.87 3.27
CA ASP A 120 -8.44 10.35 3.32
C ASP A 120 -8.85 10.95 1.98
N GLU A 121 -7.96 11.72 1.37
CA GLU A 121 -8.26 12.33 0.08
C GLU A 121 -8.45 11.25 -0.99
N PHE A 122 -7.57 10.27 -1.03
CA PHE A 122 -7.67 9.20 -2.02
C PHE A 122 -8.94 8.39 -1.82
N LEU A 123 -9.22 8.00 -0.59
CA LEU A 123 -10.35 7.12 -0.32
C LEU A 123 -11.68 7.83 -0.47
N SER A 124 -11.74 9.11 -0.14
CA SER A 124 -12.98 9.87 -0.24
C SER A 124 -13.27 10.32 -1.66
N GLY A 125 -12.25 10.45 -2.48
CA GLY A 125 -12.41 10.97 -3.83
C GLY A 125 -12.80 9.96 -4.87
N ARG A 126 -12.96 8.69 -4.46
CA ARG A 126 -13.27 7.63 -5.43
C ARG A 126 -14.69 7.68 -5.91
#